data_fa9aef6c50e2f4ada8db67d784ca60bb
#
_entry.id   fa9aef6c50e2f4ada8db67d784ca60bb
#
_cell.length_a   1.000
_cell.length_b   1.000
_cell.length_c   1.000
_cell.angle_alpha   90.00
_cell.angle_beta   90.00
_cell.angle_gamma   90.00
#
_symmetry.space_group_name_H-M   'P 1'
#
loop_
_entity.id
_entity.type
_entity.pdbx_description
1 polymer ?
#
loop_
_entity_poly.entity_id
_entity_poly.type
_entity_poly.pdbx_seq_one_letter_code
_entity_poly.pdbx_strand_id
1 'polypeptide(L)'
;MSSGTAASQEPGRYYTFESRLPQGVFFEIRPGHLPRNARPVTDESSGMCIGYSVAQAPGLWQIYDVEGRFVRLEEAPLETPLIDPTDIALFGMGIFRILRTGRVLFESGARAAIYAKLSQSTISFLRSRLKVGLHARNLKMTEASAKHMYEPGRYVPLQIQERAIRYGKRMADPRKGEGMFRYETKMFKLRFNKQTQQYEYKEYTLEVVVRESDWTISHFKYMD
;
A
#
# COMPACT_ATOMS: atom_id res chain seq x y z
N MET A 1 -6.65 -39.86 -4.62
CA MET A 1 -7.96 -39.46 -4.14
C MET A 1 -7.83 -38.54 -2.95
N SER A 2 -8.32 -37.31 -3.13
CA SER A 2 -8.89 -36.43 -2.12
C SER A 2 -8.00 -35.87 -0.99
N SER A 3 -7.33 -34.75 -1.21
CA SER A 3 -6.91 -33.84 -0.14
C SER A 3 -7.31 -32.36 -0.39
N GLY A 4 -8.21 -32.15 -1.36
CA GLY A 4 -8.64 -30.78 -1.77
C GLY A 4 -9.79 -30.17 -0.96
N THR A 5 -10.50 -30.97 -0.17
CA THR A 5 -11.78 -30.55 0.46
C THR A 5 -11.60 -29.99 1.88
N ALA A 6 -10.50 -30.29 2.54
CA ALA A 6 -10.31 -29.92 3.95
C ALA A 6 -10.07 -28.42 4.18
N ALA A 7 -9.38 -27.74 3.28
CA ALA A 7 -9.03 -26.34 3.48
C ALA A 7 -10.22 -25.36 3.32
N SER A 8 -11.26 -25.75 2.58
CA SER A 8 -12.45 -24.90 2.38
C SER A 8 -13.41 -24.91 3.57
N GLN A 9 -13.31 -25.91 4.44
CA GLN A 9 -14.17 -26.10 5.62
C GLN A 9 -13.52 -25.64 6.93
N GLU A 10 -12.22 -25.32 6.90
CA GLU A 10 -11.54 -24.83 8.10
C GLU A 10 -12.18 -23.53 8.61
N PRO A 11 -12.52 -23.45 9.93
CA PRO A 11 -13.10 -22.25 10.49
C PRO A 11 -12.08 -21.12 10.47
N GLY A 12 -12.50 -19.95 10.03
CA GLY A 12 -11.67 -18.75 10.05
C GLY A 12 -11.50 -18.23 11.48
N ARG A 13 -10.31 -17.74 11.78
CA ARG A 13 -9.96 -17.10 13.07
C ARG A 13 -9.49 -15.68 12.85
N TYR A 14 -9.61 -14.85 13.88
CA TYR A 14 -9.01 -13.53 13.90
C TYR A 14 -7.57 -13.62 14.38
N TYR A 15 -6.70 -12.92 13.66
CA TYR A 15 -5.28 -12.83 14.00
C TYR A 15 -4.87 -11.36 14.08
N THR A 16 -3.96 -11.08 14.98
CA THR A 16 -3.28 -9.78 15.04
C THR A 16 -1.85 -9.96 14.56
N PHE A 17 -1.45 -9.16 13.59
CA PHE A 17 -0.10 -9.20 13.03
C PHE A 17 0.62 -7.90 13.35
N GLU A 18 1.83 -8.02 13.88
CA GLU A 18 2.76 -6.90 13.94
C GLU A 18 3.42 -6.73 12.57
N SER A 19 3.51 -5.49 12.11
CA SER A 19 4.20 -5.19 10.87
C SER A 19 5.69 -5.52 11.02
N ARG A 20 6.16 -6.50 10.25
CA ARG A 20 7.58 -6.91 10.17
C ARG A 20 8.23 -6.42 8.89
N LEU A 21 7.66 -5.39 8.27
CA LEU A 21 8.23 -4.85 7.04
C LEU A 21 9.63 -4.31 7.30
N PRO A 22 10.61 -4.68 6.49
CA PRO A 22 11.91 -4.01 6.49
C PRO A 22 11.71 -2.51 6.26
N GLN A 23 12.57 -1.70 6.85
CA GLN A 23 12.55 -0.27 6.64
C GLN A 23 12.60 0.07 5.15
N GLY A 24 11.71 0.95 4.69
CA GLY A 24 11.65 1.37 3.29
C GLY A 24 10.92 0.41 2.36
N VAL A 25 10.20 -0.58 2.87
CA VAL A 25 9.30 -1.45 2.09
C VAL A 25 7.86 -1.03 2.31
N PHE A 26 7.12 -0.82 1.22
CA PHE A 26 5.73 -0.39 1.22
C PHE A 26 4.91 -1.19 0.21
N PHE A 27 3.61 -1.25 0.46
CA PHE A 27 2.65 -1.88 -0.44
C PHE A 27 1.66 -0.86 -0.98
N GLU A 28 1.27 -1.02 -2.23
CA GLU A 28 0.33 -0.15 -2.94
C GLU A 28 -0.61 -0.96 -3.82
N ILE A 29 -1.88 -0.60 -3.82
CA ILE A 29 -2.84 -0.94 -4.87
C ILE A 29 -3.25 0.37 -5.53
N ARG A 30 -2.81 0.58 -6.77
CA ARG A 30 -2.94 1.85 -7.48
C ARG A 30 -4.27 1.95 -8.23
N PRO A 31 -5.08 3.01 -8.00
CA PRO A 31 -6.26 3.29 -8.82
C PRO A 31 -5.88 3.61 -10.27
N GLY A 32 -6.62 3.03 -11.23
CA GLY A 32 -6.30 3.16 -12.66
C GLY A 32 -6.56 4.55 -13.27
N HIS A 33 -7.37 5.38 -12.61
CA HIS A 33 -7.73 6.72 -13.09
C HIS A 33 -6.82 7.85 -12.58
N LEU A 34 -5.83 7.51 -11.76
CA LEU A 34 -4.85 8.49 -11.29
C LEU A 34 -4.01 9.05 -12.44
N PRO A 35 -3.61 10.33 -12.37
CA PRO A 35 -2.64 10.90 -13.30
C PRO A 35 -1.38 10.04 -13.38
N ARG A 36 -0.80 9.90 -14.58
CA ARG A 36 0.39 9.06 -14.79
C ARG A 36 1.59 9.48 -13.93
N ASN A 37 1.72 10.77 -13.69
CA ASN A 37 2.78 11.36 -12.86
C ASN A 37 2.46 11.38 -11.36
N ALA A 38 1.32 10.82 -10.94
CA ALA A 38 1.00 10.70 -9.53
C ALA A 38 2.03 9.81 -8.82
N ARG A 39 2.52 10.27 -7.67
CA ARG A 39 3.49 9.57 -6.83
C ARG A 39 2.84 9.16 -5.52
N PRO A 40 3.15 7.98 -4.99
CA PRO A 40 2.56 7.52 -3.75
C PRO A 40 3.04 8.35 -2.55
N VAL A 41 2.13 8.60 -1.63
CA VAL A 41 2.41 9.06 -0.27
C VAL A 41 2.44 7.82 0.61
N THR A 42 3.62 7.45 1.09
CA THR A 42 3.84 6.22 1.87
C THR A 42 3.90 6.52 3.36
N ASP A 43 3.41 5.62 4.18
CA ASP A 43 3.41 5.73 5.64
C ASP A 43 4.19 4.57 6.27
N GLU A 44 5.32 4.85 6.92
CA GLU A 44 6.13 3.83 7.59
C GLU A 44 5.39 3.11 8.72
N SER A 45 4.47 3.78 9.38
CA SER A 45 3.75 3.19 10.50
C SER A 45 2.80 2.07 10.09
N SER A 46 2.24 2.17 8.89
CA SER A 46 1.33 1.17 8.32
C SER A 46 1.97 0.29 7.25
N GLY A 47 3.11 0.69 6.68
CA GLY A 47 3.76 0.02 5.55
C GLY A 47 2.95 0.11 4.26
N MET A 48 2.13 1.15 4.10
CA MET A 48 1.22 1.28 2.97
C MET A 48 1.31 2.65 2.31
N CYS A 49 0.88 2.70 1.04
CA CYS A 49 0.51 3.94 0.39
C CYS A 49 -0.83 4.42 0.94
N ILE A 50 -0.88 5.64 1.47
CA ILE A 50 -2.07 6.25 2.08
C ILE A 50 -2.70 7.34 1.21
N GLY A 51 -2.11 7.65 0.06
CA GLY A 51 -2.59 8.63 -0.88
C GLY A 51 -1.58 8.88 -1.99
N TYR A 52 -1.84 9.92 -2.78
CA TYR A 52 -0.99 10.27 -3.92
C TYR A 52 -0.76 11.77 -3.99
N SER A 53 0.37 12.15 -4.55
CA SER A 53 0.72 13.55 -4.82
C SER A 53 1.06 13.73 -6.30
N VAL A 54 0.65 14.86 -6.85
CA VAL A 54 0.99 15.29 -8.21
C VAL A 54 1.57 16.70 -8.13
N ALA A 55 2.84 16.85 -8.51
CA ALA A 55 3.47 18.15 -8.56
C ALA A 55 2.80 19.04 -9.60
N GLN A 56 2.45 20.26 -9.22
CA GLN A 56 1.90 21.29 -10.09
C GLN A 56 2.93 22.39 -10.37
N ALA A 57 3.66 22.75 -9.34
CA ALA A 57 4.75 23.72 -9.36
C ALA A 57 5.72 23.41 -8.21
N PRO A 58 6.91 24.01 -8.18
CA PRO A 58 7.81 23.89 -7.05
C PRO A 58 7.11 24.24 -5.73
N GLY A 59 7.08 23.32 -4.79
CA GLY A 59 6.42 23.50 -3.49
C GLY A 59 4.89 23.37 -3.50
N LEU A 60 4.25 23.11 -4.66
CA LEU A 60 2.81 23.00 -4.78
C LEU A 60 2.41 21.62 -5.33
N TRP A 61 1.58 20.90 -4.59
CA TRP A 61 1.10 19.57 -4.96
C TRP A 61 -0.42 19.45 -4.89
N GLN A 62 -0.97 18.71 -5.83
CA GLN A 62 -2.32 18.15 -5.69
C GLN A 62 -2.22 16.86 -4.88
N ILE A 63 -3.03 16.76 -3.84
CA ILE A 63 -3.11 15.58 -2.98
C ILE A 63 -4.39 14.81 -3.30
N TYR A 64 -4.23 13.50 -3.45
CA TYR A 64 -5.31 12.54 -3.71
C TYR A 64 -5.36 11.52 -2.58
N ASP A 65 -6.54 11.04 -2.25
CA ASP A 65 -6.69 9.95 -1.29
C ASP A 65 -6.32 8.58 -1.93
N VAL A 66 -6.42 7.53 -1.14
CA VAL A 66 -6.06 6.18 -1.55
C VAL A 66 -6.96 5.62 -2.65
N GLU A 67 -8.18 6.14 -2.82
CA GLU A 67 -9.07 5.82 -3.93
C GLU A 67 -8.81 6.69 -5.18
N GLY A 68 -7.84 7.59 -5.12
CA GLY A 68 -7.49 8.49 -6.22
C GLY A 68 -8.41 9.69 -6.38
N ARG A 69 -9.20 10.03 -5.34
CA ARG A 69 -10.03 11.23 -5.36
C ARG A 69 -9.22 12.43 -4.90
N PHE A 70 -9.38 13.54 -5.60
CA PHE A 70 -8.75 14.81 -5.21
C PHE A 70 -9.18 15.22 -3.79
N VAL A 71 -8.21 15.60 -2.97
CA VAL A 71 -8.41 16.07 -1.59
C VAL A 71 -8.25 17.57 -1.51
N ARG A 72 -7.06 18.06 -1.88
CA ARG A 72 -6.72 19.48 -1.83
C ARG A 72 -5.43 19.79 -2.59
N LEU A 73 -5.18 21.08 -2.78
CA LEU A 73 -3.83 21.60 -3.04
C LEU A 73 -3.08 21.73 -1.71
N GLU A 74 -1.81 21.38 -1.72
CA GLU A 74 -0.94 21.48 -0.58
C GLU A 74 0.30 22.28 -0.95
N GLU A 75 0.55 23.35 -0.25
CA GLU A 75 1.83 24.02 -0.23
C GLU A 75 2.70 23.35 0.82
N ALA A 76 3.74 22.69 0.39
CA ALA A 76 4.72 22.08 1.29
C ALA A 76 6.05 22.81 1.11
N PRO A 77 6.33 23.83 1.93
CA PRO A 77 7.59 24.51 1.89
C PRO A 77 8.73 23.53 2.16
N LEU A 78 9.76 23.62 1.34
CA LEU A 78 10.93 22.77 1.45
C LEU A 78 11.79 23.27 2.61
N GLU A 79 11.98 22.45 3.63
CA GLU A 79 12.81 22.75 4.79
C GLU A 79 14.28 22.41 4.51
N THR A 80 14.89 22.97 3.46
CA THR A 80 16.34 22.89 3.28
C THR A 80 16.91 24.26 2.96
N PRO A 81 17.95 24.69 3.68
CA PRO A 81 18.71 25.83 3.27
C PRO A 81 19.54 25.48 2.04
N LEU A 82 19.46 26.26 0.98
CA LEU A 82 20.31 26.19 -0.22
C LEU A 82 19.99 25.04 -1.21
N ILE A 83 18.85 25.14 -1.87
CA ILE A 83 18.57 24.36 -3.08
C ILE A 83 18.62 25.32 -4.26
N ASP A 84 19.38 24.95 -5.29
CA ASP A 84 19.37 25.63 -6.57
C ASP A 84 17.95 25.56 -7.17
N PRO A 85 17.39 26.68 -7.68
CA PRO A 85 16.08 26.67 -8.34
C PRO A 85 15.94 25.64 -9.45
N THR A 86 17.03 25.22 -10.09
CA THR A 86 17.05 24.16 -11.10
C THR A 86 16.82 22.76 -10.50
N ASP A 87 17.20 22.53 -9.26
CA ASP A 87 16.95 21.27 -8.56
C ASP A 87 15.45 21.11 -8.23
N ILE A 88 14.73 22.23 -8.07
CA ILE A 88 13.31 22.23 -7.71
C ILE A 88 12.45 21.55 -8.78
N ALA A 89 12.81 21.66 -10.06
CA ALA A 89 12.12 21.00 -11.16
C ALA A 89 12.19 19.46 -11.07
N LEU A 90 13.25 18.92 -10.46
CA LEU A 90 13.43 17.48 -10.24
C LEU A 90 12.60 16.96 -9.07
N PHE A 91 12.17 17.83 -8.15
CA PHE A 91 11.37 17.46 -6.98
C PHE A 91 9.95 17.01 -7.32
N GLY A 92 9.41 17.43 -8.45
CA GLY A 92 8.11 16.98 -8.94
C GLY A 92 7.99 15.47 -9.16
N MET A 93 9.12 14.75 -9.13
CA MET A 93 9.19 13.31 -9.39
C MET A 93 9.38 12.47 -8.12
N GLY A 94 9.42 13.08 -6.96
CA GLY A 94 9.69 12.39 -5.70
C GLY A 94 8.49 11.67 -5.06
N ILE A 95 8.80 10.86 -4.06
CA ILE A 95 7.83 10.14 -3.24
C ILE A 95 7.76 10.79 -1.87
N PHE A 96 6.55 11.14 -1.43
CA PHE A 96 6.31 11.59 -0.07
C PHE A 96 6.29 10.38 0.87
N ARG A 97 7.08 10.44 1.91
CA ARG A 97 7.19 9.40 2.93
C ARG A 97 6.95 9.98 4.31
N ILE A 98 5.98 9.42 5.01
CA ILE A 98 5.70 9.76 6.40
C ILE A 98 6.50 8.84 7.30
N LEU A 99 7.50 9.38 7.96
CA LEU A 99 8.35 8.64 8.89
C LEU A 99 7.59 8.35 10.20
N ARG A 100 8.03 7.33 10.94
CA ARG A 100 7.50 6.98 12.26
C ARG A 100 7.53 8.15 13.25
N THR A 101 8.47 9.05 13.10
CA THR A 101 8.62 10.27 13.89
C THR A 101 7.63 11.39 13.52
N GLY A 102 6.71 11.15 12.57
CA GLY A 102 5.77 12.15 12.08
C GLY A 102 6.38 13.18 11.13
N ARG A 103 7.66 13.06 10.80
CA ARG A 103 8.30 13.89 9.78
C ARG A 103 7.93 13.39 8.39
N VAL A 104 7.77 14.31 7.46
CA VAL A 104 7.51 13.98 6.06
C VAL A 104 8.82 14.12 5.30
N LEU A 105 9.25 13.03 4.70
CA LEU A 105 10.43 12.97 3.85
C LEU A 105 9.99 13.01 2.40
N PHE A 106 10.59 13.91 1.63
CA PHE A 106 10.49 13.97 0.19
C PHE A 106 11.78 13.41 -0.41
N GLU A 107 11.68 12.34 -1.17
CA GLU A 107 12.83 11.76 -1.86
C GLU A 107 12.73 12.07 -3.35
N SER A 108 13.67 12.86 -3.85
CA SER A 108 13.90 13.03 -5.26
C SER A 108 14.90 11.99 -5.75
N GLY A 109 14.84 11.60 -7.00
CA GLY A 109 15.78 10.67 -7.61
C GLY A 109 17.22 11.17 -7.70
N ALA A 110 17.52 12.36 -7.20
CA ALA A 110 18.83 12.99 -7.16
C ALA A 110 19.24 13.37 -5.73
N ARG A 111 20.04 12.52 -5.14
CA ARG A 111 21.05 12.77 -4.10
C ARG A 111 20.75 13.50 -2.78
N ALA A 112 19.62 14.13 -2.56
CA ALA A 112 19.32 14.80 -1.29
C ALA A 112 17.94 14.44 -0.76
N ALA A 113 17.86 13.93 0.47
CA ALA A 113 16.63 13.81 1.20
C ALA A 113 16.15 15.21 1.60
N ILE A 114 14.99 15.62 1.10
CA ILE A 114 14.39 16.90 1.42
C ILE A 114 13.18 16.66 2.28
N TYR A 115 13.09 17.42 3.36
CA TYR A 115 11.94 17.37 4.22
C TYR A 115 10.89 18.36 3.71
N ALA A 116 9.75 17.85 3.29
CA ALA A 116 8.58 18.66 3.01
C ALA A 116 7.56 18.46 4.14
N LYS A 117 6.94 19.55 4.56
CA LYS A 117 5.97 19.49 5.65
C LYS A 117 4.56 19.50 5.09
N LEU A 118 4.02 18.30 4.78
CA LEU A 118 2.58 18.20 4.57
C LEU A 118 1.85 18.62 5.85
N SER A 119 0.72 19.31 5.71
CA SER A 119 -0.07 19.72 6.87
C SER A 119 -0.55 18.50 7.65
N GLN A 120 -0.56 18.60 8.98
CA GLN A 120 -1.05 17.52 9.85
C GLN A 120 -2.51 17.17 9.55
N SER A 121 -3.30 18.14 9.07
CA SER A 121 -4.68 17.92 8.65
C SER A 121 -4.74 17.02 7.41
N THR A 122 -3.86 17.22 6.43
CA THR A 122 -3.79 16.36 5.23
C THR A 122 -3.33 14.95 5.60
N ILE A 123 -2.28 14.80 6.41
CA ILE A 123 -1.79 13.50 6.89
C ILE A 123 -2.91 12.76 7.65
N SER A 124 -3.56 13.44 8.58
CA SER A 124 -4.65 12.86 9.37
C SER A 124 -5.83 12.46 8.51
N PHE A 125 -6.17 13.29 7.51
CA PHE A 125 -7.23 12.96 6.55
C PHE A 125 -6.87 11.71 5.75
N LEU A 126 -5.69 11.63 5.14
CA LEU A 126 -5.26 10.46 4.36
C LEU A 126 -5.27 9.18 5.22
N ARG A 127 -4.75 9.25 6.44
CA ARG A 127 -4.79 8.14 7.40
C ARG A 127 -6.21 7.74 7.79
N SER A 128 -7.10 8.72 7.96
CA SER A 128 -8.50 8.44 8.30
C SER A 128 -9.25 7.78 7.14
N ARG A 129 -8.97 8.20 5.90
CA ARG A 129 -9.53 7.57 4.69
C ARG A 129 -9.06 6.12 4.54
N LEU A 130 -7.81 5.84 4.84
CA LEU A 130 -7.32 4.47 4.86
C LEU A 130 -8.06 3.61 5.91
N LYS A 131 -8.45 4.18 7.05
CA LYS A 131 -9.17 3.48 8.13
C LYS A 131 -10.68 3.39 7.87
N VAL A 132 -11.28 4.45 7.34
CA VAL A 132 -12.72 4.50 7.02
C VAL A 132 -12.99 3.61 5.81
N GLY A 133 -13.88 2.66 5.96
CA GLY A 133 -14.19 1.68 4.90
C GLY A 133 -13.23 0.49 4.84
N LEU A 134 -12.24 0.42 5.71
CA LEU A 134 -11.44 -0.78 5.90
C LEU A 134 -12.20 -1.78 6.77
N HIS A 135 -12.59 -2.87 6.17
CA HIS A 135 -13.15 -4.02 6.88
C HIS A 135 -12.07 -5.06 7.25
N ALA A 136 -10.79 -4.65 7.25
CA ALA A 136 -9.68 -5.51 7.61
C ALA A 136 -9.85 -6.18 8.99
N ARG A 137 -10.54 -5.50 9.91
CA ARG A 137 -10.90 -6.07 11.23
C ARG A 137 -11.87 -7.24 11.16
N ASN A 138 -12.62 -7.34 10.06
CA ASN A 138 -13.59 -8.40 9.84
C ASN A 138 -13.01 -9.56 9.03
N LEU A 139 -11.78 -9.42 8.53
CA LEU A 139 -11.10 -10.49 7.82
C LEU A 139 -10.63 -11.54 8.83
N LYS A 140 -11.01 -12.77 8.55
CA LYS A 140 -10.51 -13.95 9.24
C LYS A 140 -9.48 -14.65 8.36
N MET A 141 -8.66 -15.48 8.93
CA MET A 141 -7.73 -16.34 8.19
C MET A 141 -7.84 -17.78 8.66
N THR A 142 -7.56 -18.71 7.74
CA THR A 142 -7.23 -20.07 8.15
C THR A 142 -5.87 -20.10 8.82
N GLU A 143 -5.59 -21.12 9.61
CA GLU A 143 -4.29 -21.26 10.26
C GLU A 143 -3.15 -21.32 9.23
N ALA A 144 -3.36 -22.02 8.11
CA ALA A 144 -2.38 -22.12 7.04
C ALA A 144 -2.07 -20.75 6.41
N SER A 145 -3.09 -19.92 6.13
CA SER A 145 -2.87 -18.58 5.57
C SER A 145 -2.24 -17.62 6.60
N ALA A 146 -2.60 -17.75 7.87
CA ALA A 146 -2.00 -16.95 8.93
C ALA A 146 -0.50 -17.25 9.11
N LYS A 147 -0.07 -18.50 8.98
CA LYS A 147 1.36 -18.87 9.02
C LYS A 147 2.16 -18.13 7.95
N HIS A 148 1.62 -17.94 6.75
CA HIS A 148 2.30 -17.19 5.69
C HIS A 148 2.55 -15.71 6.03
N MET A 149 1.76 -15.13 6.93
CA MET A 149 1.98 -13.75 7.39
C MET A 149 3.28 -13.61 8.22
N TYR A 150 3.78 -14.70 8.78
CA TYR A 150 5.02 -14.71 9.56
C TYR A 150 6.24 -15.12 8.73
N GLU A 151 6.04 -15.60 7.51
CA GLU A 151 7.15 -16.01 6.63
C GLU A 151 7.84 -14.78 6.03
N PRO A 152 9.18 -14.73 6.06
CA PRO A 152 9.94 -13.65 5.43
C PRO A 152 9.56 -13.48 3.96
N GLY A 153 9.23 -12.27 3.56
CA GLY A 153 8.92 -11.93 2.17
C GLY A 153 7.51 -12.28 1.71
N ARG A 154 6.67 -12.94 2.52
CA ARG A 154 5.28 -13.28 2.19
C ARG A 154 4.23 -12.39 2.86
N TYR A 155 4.64 -11.61 3.85
CA TYR A 155 3.74 -10.72 4.55
C TYR A 155 3.07 -9.71 3.61
N VAL A 156 1.75 -9.63 3.68
CA VAL A 156 0.93 -8.61 3.00
C VAL A 156 -0.04 -8.03 4.04
N PRO A 157 -0.03 -6.71 4.31
CA PRO A 157 -0.94 -6.10 5.29
C PRO A 157 -2.40 -6.50 5.02
N LEU A 158 -3.18 -6.75 6.08
CA LEU A 158 -4.60 -7.12 5.95
C LEU A 158 -5.41 -6.08 5.19
N GLN A 159 -5.06 -4.80 5.31
CA GLN A 159 -5.68 -3.70 4.58
C GLN A 159 -5.44 -3.81 3.06
N ILE A 160 -4.27 -4.30 2.66
CA ILE A 160 -3.96 -4.54 1.25
C ILE A 160 -4.75 -5.75 0.74
N GLN A 161 -4.87 -6.81 1.53
CA GLN A 161 -5.69 -7.97 1.19
C GLN A 161 -7.17 -7.60 1.10
N GLU A 162 -7.67 -6.77 2.02
CA GLU A 162 -9.03 -6.22 1.96
C GLU A 162 -9.27 -5.42 0.68
N ARG A 163 -8.34 -4.55 0.30
CA ARG A 163 -8.43 -3.80 -0.95
C ARG A 163 -8.40 -4.71 -2.18
N ALA A 164 -7.61 -5.77 -2.14
CA ALA A 164 -7.58 -6.77 -3.21
C ALA A 164 -8.94 -7.47 -3.35
N ILE A 165 -9.60 -7.82 -2.26
CA ILE A 165 -10.94 -8.40 -2.28
C ILE A 165 -11.96 -7.39 -2.81
N ARG A 166 -11.88 -6.12 -2.39
CA ARG A 166 -12.83 -5.06 -2.77
C ARG A 166 -12.75 -4.67 -4.24
N TYR A 167 -11.55 -4.52 -4.77
CA TYR A 167 -11.31 -3.93 -6.10
C TYR A 167 -10.74 -4.92 -7.12
N GLY A 168 -10.32 -6.10 -6.68
CA GLY A 168 -9.73 -7.10 -7.55
C GLY A 168 -10.76 -7.77 -8.46
N LYS A 169 -10.27 -8.39 -9.52
CA LYS A 169 -11.07 -9.21 -10.43
C LYS A 169 -11.53 -10.47 -9.70
N ARG A 170 -12.82 -10.61 -9.48
CA ARG A 170 -13.43 -11.80 -8.85
C ARG A 170 -13.50 -12.95 -9.83
N MET A 171 -13.05 -14.11 -9.42
CA MET A 171 -13.08 -15.36 -10.18
C MET A 171 -13.47 -16.52 -9.27
N ALA A 172 -13.98 -17.60 -9.87
CA ALA A 172 -14.20 -18.85 -9.12
C ALA A 172 -12.87 -19.39 -8.60
N ASP A 173 -12.87 -19.99 -7.42
CA ASP A 173 -11.70 -20.68 -6.91
C ASP A 173 -11.35 -21.86 -7.83
N PRO A 174 -10.10 -21.96 -8.35
CA PRO A 174 -9.68 -23.05 -9.21
C PRO A 174 -9.77 -24.44 -8.50
N ARG A 175 -9.73 -24.45 -7.17
CA ARG A 175 -9.91 -25.65 -6.35
C ARG A 175 -11.37 -26.00 -6.12
N LYS A 176 -12.31 -25.24 -6.70
CA LYS A 176 -13.76 -25.46 -6.64
C LYS A 176 -14.32 -25.62 -5.22
N GLY A 177 -13.74 -24.93 -4.25
CA GLY A 177 -14.29 -24.83 -2.90
C GLY A 177 -15.65 -24.11 -2.93
N GLU A 178 -16.67 -24.69 -2.33
CA GLU A 178 -17.99 -24.07 -2.25
C GLU A 178 -17.90 -22.72 -1.49
N GLY A 179 -18.47 -21.67 -2.08
CA GLY A 179 -18.43 -20.31 -1.51
C GLY A 179 -17.06 -19.64 -1.51
N MET A 180 -16.06 -20.27 -2.15
CA MET A 180 -14.70 -19.74 -2.27
C MET A 180 -14.54 -18.98 -3.56
N PHE A 181 -13.94 -17.79 -3.46
CA PHE A 181 -13.65 -16.93 -4.61
C PHE A 181 -12.23 -16.44 -4.56
N ARG A 182 -11.63 -16.30 -5.75
CA ARG A 182 -10.31 -15.76 -5.95
C ARG A 182 -10.42 -14.33 -6.46
N TYR A 183 -9.67 -13.44 -5.84
CA TYR A 183 -9.55 -12.04 -6.25
C TYR A 183 -8.11 -11.78 -6.70
N GLU A 184 -7.97 -11.18 -7.87
CA GLU A 184 -6.68 -10.80 -8.41
C GLU A 184 -6.63 -9.29 -8.65
N THR A 185 -5.52 -8.67 -8.26
CA THR A 185 -5.26 -7.26 -8.54
C THR A 185 -3.76 -7.00 -8.66
N LYS A 186 -3.42 -5.92 -9.35
CA LYS A 186 -2.06 -5.43 -9.37
C LYS A 186 -1.71 -4.80 -8.03
N MET A 187 -0.58 -5.21 -7.48
CA MET A 187 0.00 -4.69 -6.26
C MET A 187 1.42 -4.23 -6.55
N PHE A 188 1.78 -3.09 -6.00
CA PHE A 188 3.13 -2.57 -6.12
C PHE A 188 3.84 -2.66 -4.77
N LYS A 189 5.09 -3.08 -4.82
CA LYS A 189 5.98 -3.11 -3.66
C LYS A 189 7.11 -2.12 -3.90
N LEU A 190 7.24 -1.18 -3.00
CA LEU A 190 8.30 -0.19 -3.02
C LEU A 190 9.37 -0.60 -2.03
N ARG A 191 10.61 -0.63 -2.47
CA ARG A 191 11.77 -0.90 -1.63
C ARG A 191 12.79 0.21 -1.83
N PHE A 192 13.25 0.80 -0.74
CA PHE A 192 14.34 1.76 -0.81
C PHE A 192 15.68 1.05 -1.02
N ASN A 193 16.34 1.36 -2.13
CA ASN A 193 17.68 0.88 -2.42
C ASN A 193 18.71 1.86 -1.83
N LYS A 194 19.44 1.42 -0.82
CA LYS A 194 20.44 2.25 -0.13
C LYS A 194 21.64 2.61 -1.00
N GLN A 195 21.94 1.80 -2.02
CA GLN A 195 23.09 2.04 -2.90
C GLN A 195 22.78 3.13 -3.93
N THR A 196 21.58 3.07 -4.54
CA THR A 196 21.16 4.03 -5.56
C THR A 196 20.44 5.24 -4.96
N GLN A 197 20.11 5.21 -3.65
CA GLN A 197 19.30 6.22 -2.96
C GLN A 197 17.94 6.47 -3.65
N GLN A 198 17.36 5.42 -4.26
CA GLN A 198 16.10 5.48 -4.99
C GLN A 198 15.14 4.39 -4.51
N TYR A 199 13.83 4.62 -4.69
CA TYR A 199 12.85 3.57 -4.55
C TYR A 199 12.81 2.70 -5.79
N GLU A 200 13.00 1.40 -5.58
CA GLU A 200 12.70 0.37 -6.57
C GLU A 200 11.21 0.04 -6.47
N TYR A 201 10.54 0.19 -7.56
CA TYR A 201 9.10 0.01 -7.69
C TYR A 201 8.83 -1.25 -8.52
N LYS A 202 8.34 -2.29 -7.87
CA LYS A 202 8.07 -3.57 -8.54
C LYS A 202 6.59 -3.90 -8.50
N GLU A 203 6.03 -4.21 -9.67
CA GLU A 203 4.66 -4.67 -9.83
C GLU A 203 4.58 -6.16 -9.55
N TYR A 204 3.52 -6.56 -8.85
CA TYR A 204 3.15 -7.94 -8.59
C TYR A 204 1.67 -8.14 -8.85
N THR A 205 1.27 -9.36 -9.15
CA THR A 205 -0.12 -9.77 -9.09
C THR A 205 -0.40 -10.33 -7.70
N LEU A 206 -1.26 -9.67 -6.92
CA LEU A 206 -1.75 -10.17 -5.65
C LEU A 206 -3.00 -11.02 -5.91
N GLU A 207 -2.94 -12.26 -5.47
CA GLU A 207 -4.06 -13.20 -5.44
C GLU A 207 -4.51 -13.41 -3.99
N VAL A 208 -5.80 -13.28 -3.74
CA VAL A 208 -6.42 -13.58 -2.44
C VAL A 208 -7.60 -14.51 -2.67
N VAL A 209 -7.59 -15.66 -2.02
CA VAL A 209 -8.70 -16.63 -2.04
C VAL A 209 -9.45 -16.50 -0.71
N VAL A 210 -10.74 -16.20 -0.80
CA VAL A 210 -11.58 -15.90 0.36
C VAL A 210 -12.92 -16.64 0.28
N ARG A 211 -13.39 -17.08 1.42
CA ARG A 211 -14.78 -17.53 1.59
C ARG A 211 -15.65 -16.30 1.89
N GLU A 212 -16.54 -15.96 0.96
CA GLU A 212 -17.33 -14.74 1.06
C GLU A 212 -18.40 -14.76 2.16
N SER A 213 -18.85 -15.96 2.57
CA SER A 213 -19.89 -16.08 3.60
C SER A 213 -19.47 -15.51 4.96
N ASP A 214 -18.17 -15.51 5.27
CA ASP A 214 -17.63 -15.07 6.56
C ASP A 214 -16.30 -14.30 6.44
N TRP A 215 -15.89 -13.97 5.23
CA TRP A 215 -14.66 -13.25 4.90
C TRP A 215 -13.38 -13.94 5.41
N THR A 216 -13.37 -15.28 5.34
CA THR A 216 -12.20 -16.07 5.72
C THR A 216 -11.24 -16.20 4.55
N ILE A 217 -10.04 -15.66 4.69
CA ILE A 217 -8.93 -15.80 3.74
C ILE A 217 -8.33 -17.19 3.93
N SER A 218 -8.41 -18.04 2.92
CA SER A 218 -7.84 -19.39 2.92
C SER A 218 -6.45 -19.45 2.31
N HIS A 219 -6.16 -18.51 1.41
CA HIS A 219 -4.87 -18.41 0.72
C HIS A 219 -4.63 -17.00 0.22
N PHE A 220 -3.38 -16.58 0.20
CA PHE A 220 -2.93 -15.41 -0.54
C PHE A 220 -1.49 -15.61 -1.01
N LYS A 221 -1.18 -15.01 -2.13
CA LYS A 221 0.19 -14.96 -2.68
C LYS A 221 0.32 -13.74 -3.59
N TYR A 222 1.54 -13.32 -3.82
CA TYR A 222 1.84 -12.39 -4.90
C TYR A 222 2.96 -12.94 -5.76
N MET A 223 2.86 -12.69 -7.05
CA MET A 223 3.74 -13.22 -8.10
C MET A 223 4.20 -12.09 -8.99
N ASP A 224 5.39 -12.25 -9.57
CA ASP A 224 5.92 -11.42 -10.65
C ASP A 224 5.12 -11.59 -11.93
#